data_368d9f1e2900d4c1118c392f5cce10ff
#
_entry.id   368d9f1e2900d4c1118c392f5cce10ff
#
_cell.length_a   1.000
_cell.length_b   1.000
_cell.length_c   1.000
_cell.angle_alpha   90.00
_cell.angle_beta   90.00
_cell.angle_gamma   90.00
#
_symmetry.space_group_name_H-M   'P 1'
#
loop_
_entity.id
_entity.type
_entity.pdbx_description
1 polymer ?
#
loop_
_entity_poly.entity_id
_entity_poly.type
_entity_poly.pdbx_seq_one_letter_code
_entity_poly.pdbx_strand_id
1 'polypeptide(L)'
;MEIKHLQLFANEVQTTQSDGLSAEMKTFYDMTLIDEASPNLVHDQFGQKRPIPANGGKTIEFRKFAPLDKALTPLTEGVTPDGKSLEVNTVTATVSQYGDYITLSDVLELTAVDNVIVESLKLLGRQGGATLDTVVRNVLQSGTNVTYCPKFVNGMETAVTSRANLDTTAQLTVDVVQQVVAKLRAQNAPTINGKYVAIIHPYVAYDLMRDPEWIDAHKYAQPVNLYEGEIGEVAGVRFVQTTEAKIYTGSGCPSGLAVFGTLFLGDGAYGTTEITGGGMQTIVKQKGSGGTSDPLDQRSSVGYTRALAA
;
A
#
# COMPACT_ATOMS: atom_id res chain seq x y z
N MET A 1 -47.88 -51.38 -23.07
CA MET A 1 -46.45 -51.12 -23.39
C MET A 1 -46.27 -49.60 -23.44
N GLU A 2 -45.98 -48.98 -22.29
CA GLU A 2 -45.85 -47.54 -22.16
C GLU A 2 -44.47 -47.10 -22.67
N ILE A 3 -44.46 -46.24 -23.68
CA ILE A 3 -43.26 -45.61 -24.17
C ILE A 3 -42.92 -44.48 -23.22
N LYS A 4 -41.94 -44.68 -22.33
CA LYS A 4 -41.36 -43.62 -21.54
C LYS A 4 -40.68 -42.62 -22.46
N HIS A 5 -41.19 -41.42 -22.50
CA HIS A 5 -40.52 -40.31 -23.14
C HIS A 5 -39.15 -40.09 -22.49
N LEU A 6 -38.11 -40.44 -23.22
CA LEU A 6 -36.75 -40.06 -22.92
C LEU A 6 -36.70 -38.54 -23.11
N GLN A 7 -36.71 -37.76 -22.01
CA GLN A 7 -36.37 -36.36 -22.05
C GLN A 7 -34.90 -36.30 -22.45
N LEU A 8 -34.64 -36.02 -23.69
CA LEU A 8 -33.36 -35.48 -24.11
C LEU A 8 -33.16 -34.20 -23.33
N PHE A 9 -32.05 -34.16 -22.57
CA PHE A 9 -31.59 -32.95 -21.93
C PHE A 9 -31.65 -31.84 -22.95
N ALA A 10 -32.52 -30.85 -22.74
CA ALA A 10 -32.41 -29.59 -23.42
C ALA A 10 -31.03 -29.06 -23.04
N ASN A 11 -30.09 -29.08 -23.96
CA ASN A 11 -28.88 -28.28 -23.85
C ASN A 11 -29.39 -26.86 -23.76
N GLU A 12 -29.51 -26.35 -22.52
CA GLU A 12 -29.56 -24.93 -22.32
C GLU A 12 -28.22 -24.41 -22.85
N VAL A 13 -28.30 -23.86 -24.04
CA VAL A 13 -27.19 -23.13 -24.63
C VAL A 13 -26.94 -22.01 -23.66
N GLN A 14 -25.85 -22.11 -22.91
CA GLN A 14 -25.37 -20.98 -22.10
C GLN A 14 -25.02 -19.86 -23.07
N THR A 15 -25.98 -18.98 -23.26
CA THR A 15 -25.80 -17.76 -23.98
C THR A 15 -25.16 -16.76 -23.06
N THR A 16 -24.40 -15.81 -23.59
CA THR A 16 -23.87 -14.64 -22.85
C THR A 16 -24.95 -13.81 -22.16
N GLN A 17 -26.23 -14.21 -22.28
CA GLN A 17 -27.41 -13.59 -21.66
C GLN A 17 -28.01 -14.37 -20.49
N SER A 18 -27.45 -15.52 -20.10
CA SER A 18 -27.87 -16.18 -18.86
C SER A 18 -27.46 -15.33 -17.65
N ASP A 19 -28.38 -15.16 -16.71
CA ASP A 19 -28.21 -14.36 -15.51
C ASP A 19 -26.91 -14.69 -14.75
N GLY A 20 -25.89 -13.85 -14.94
CA GLY A 20 -24.60 -13.93 -14.29
C GLY A 20 -23.49 -14.55 -15.13
N LEU A 21 -22.30 -13.99 -15.02
CA LEU A 21 -21.05 -14.56 -15.52
C LEU A 21 -20.87 -15.98 -14.96
N SER A 22 -20.47 -16.94 -15.82
CA SER A 22 -20.07 -18.25 -15.34
C SER A 22 -18.99 -18.11 -14.28
N ALA A 23 -18.94 -19.03 -13.29
CA ALA A 23 -17.95 -18.99 -12.22
C ALA A 23 -16.50 -18.93 -12.76
N GLU A 24 -16.24 -19.56 -13.89
CA GLU A 24 -14.95 -19.56 -14.59
C GLU A 24 -14.60 -18.19 -15.18
N MET A 25 -15.55 -17.51 -15.82
CA MET A 25 -15.33 -16.17 -16.35
C MET A 25 -15.11 -15.15 -15.22
N LYS A 26 -15.85 -15.27 -14.12
CA LYS A 26 -15.67 -14.44 -12.94
C LYS A 26 -14.27 -14.64 -12.37
N THR A 27 -13.82 -15.87 -12.22
CA THR A 27 -12.48 -16.20 -11.72
C THR A 27 -11.39 -15.64 -12.64
N PHE A 28 -11.58 -15.71 -13.95
CA PHE A 28 -10.64 -15.13 -14.93
C PHE A 28 -10.54 -13.60 -14.78
N TYR A 29 -11.66 -12.91 -14.65
CA TYR A 29 -11.67 -11.46 -14.49
C TYR A 29 -11.10 -11.03 -13.14
N ASP A 30 -11.40 -11.75 -12.07
CA ASP A 30 -10.84 -11.50 -10.74
C ASP A 30 -9.31 -11.68 -10.74
N MET A 31 -8.79 -12.74 -11.35
CA MET A 31 -7.35 -12.96 -11.50
C MET A 31 -6.69 -11.83 -12.29
N THR A 32 -7.23 -11.46 -13.44
CA THR A 32 -6.68 -10.41 -14.28
C THR A 32 -6.61 -9.07 -13.53
N LEU A 33 -7.65 -8.74 -12.78
CA LEU A 33 -7.69 -7.49 -12.00
C LEU A 33 -6.69 -7.51 -10.85
N ILE A 34 -6.57 -8.63 -10.13
CA ILE A 34 -5.64 -8.77 -9.00
C ILE A 34 -4.19 -8.77 -9.47
N ASP A 35 -3.88 -9.45 -10.58
CA ASP A 35 -2.53 -9.49 -11.14
C ASP A 35 -2.04 -8.10 -11.55
N GLU A 36 -2.91 -7.27 -12.11
CA GLU A 36 -2.57 -5.90 -12.49
C GLU A 36 -2.53 -4.92 -11.29
N ALA A 37 -3.27 -5.20 -10.22
CA ALA A 37 -3.26 -4.37 -9.01
C ALA A 37 -2.05 -4.63 -8.12
N SER A 38 -1.60 -5.88 -8.03
CA SER A 38 -0.58 -6.34 -7.09
C SER A 38 0.75 -5.58 -7.17
N PRO A 39 1.33 -5.28 -8.35
CA PRO A 39 2.60 -4.57 -8.46
C PRO A 39 2.59 -3.15 -7.89
N ASN A 40 1.41 -2.54 -7.79
CA ASN A 40 1.25 -1.16 -7.31
C ASN A 40 1.08 -1.06 -5.79
N LEU A 41 0.93 -2.18 -5.08
CA LEU A 41 0.72 -2.22 -3.62
C LEU A 41 2.06 -2.34 -2.88
N VAL A 42 2.78 -1.24 -2.72
CA VAL A 42 4.07 -1.21 -2.02
C VAL A 42 3.91 -0.83 -0.53
N HIS A 43 3.11 0.19 -0.23
CA HIS A 43 2.95 0.70 1.13
C HIS A 43 2.16 -0.22 2.07
N ASP A 44 1.39 -1.19 1.55
CA ASP A 44 0.63 -2.16 2.35
C ASP A 44 1.45 -3.41 2.76
N GLN A 45 2.68 -3.59 2.22
CA GLN A 45 3.45 -4.82 2.41
C GLN A 45 4.07 -4.97 3.80
N PHE A 46 4.40 -3.86 4.47
CA PHE A 46 5.22 -3.83 5.69
C PHE A 46 4.42 -3.58 6.97
N GLY A 47 3.10 -3.44 6.86
CA GLY A 47 2.19 -3.21 7.98
C GLY A 47 1.75 -4.50 8.68
N GLN A 48 1.32 -4.36 9.93
CA GLN A 48 0.67 -5.44 10.65
C GLN A 48 -0.76 -5.64 10.11
N LYS A 49 -1.01 -6.78 9.47
CA LYS A 49 -2.33 -7.11 8.90
C LYS A 49 -3.21 -7.77 9.95
N ARG A 50 -4.37 -7.19 10.23
CA ARG A 50 -5.39 -7.76 11.13
C ARG A 50 -6.76 -7.68 10.47
N PRO A 51 -7.30 -8.79 9.93
CA PRO A 51 -8.63 -8.79 9.31
C PRO A 51 -9.72 -8.68 10.37
N ILE A 52 -10.78 -7.94 10.06
CA ILE A 52 -12.02 -7.91 10.83
C ILE A 52 -12.87 -9.12 10.40
N PRO A 53 -13.39 -9.96 11.32
CA PRO A 53 -14.28 -11.05 10.97
C PRO A 53 -15.53 -10.54 10.24
N ALA A 54 -16.08 -11.34 9.35
CA ALA A 54 -17.37 -11.06 8.72
C ALA A 54 -18.42 -10.80 9.83
N ASN A 55 -19.22 -9.76 9.67
CA ASN A 55 -20.19 -9.27 10.66
C ASN A 55 -19.58 -8.72 11.98
N GLY A 56 -18.28 -8.47 12.03
CA GLY A 56 -17.57 -7.91 13.19
C GLY A 56 -17.60 -6.38 13.31
N GLY A 57 -18.38 -5.68 12.48
CA GLY A 57 -18.41 -4.22 12.46
C GLY A 57 -17.40 -3.60 11.48
N LYS A 58 -17.25 -2.27 11.54
CA LYS A 58 -16.38 -1.50 10.64
C LYS A 58 -15.10 -1.00 11.31
N THR A 59 -14.98 -1.17 12.62
CA THR A 59 -13.88 -0.63 13.43
C THR A 59 -13.06 -1.74 14.04
N ILE A 60 -11.76 -1.57 14.07
CA ILE A 60 -10.82 -2.41 14.79
C ILE A 60 -9.95 -1.55 15.71
N GLU A 61 -9.56 -2.08 16.85
CA GLU A 61 -8.64 -1.45 17.78
C GLU A 61 -7.28 -2.17 17.74
N PHE A 62 -6.23 -1.41 17.48
CA PHE A 62 -4.86 -1.84 17.69
C PHE A 62 -4.40 -1.39 19.07
N ARG A 63 -3.92 -2.33 19.87
CA ARG A 63 -3.46 -2.06 21.24
C ARG A 63 -1.95 -2.05 21.30
N LYS A 64 -1.40 -1.00 21.85
CA LYS A 64 0.03 -0.85 22.13
C LYS A 64 0.23 -0.77 23.63
N PHE A 65 1.05 -1.67 24.17
CA PHE A 65 1.46 -1.63 25.57
C PHE A 65 2.67 -0.70 25.73
N ALA A 66 2.61 0.18 26.71
CA ALA A 66 3.78 0.97 27.07
C ALA A 66 4.85 0.08 27.71
N PRO A 67 6.15 0.30 27.42
CA PRO A 67 7.21 -0.44 28.10
C PRO A 67 7.21 -0.10 29.57
N LEU A 68 7.45 -1.09 30.43
CA LEU A 68 7.61 -0.88 31.86
C LEU A 68 8.96 -0.24 32.15
N ASP A 69 8.98 0.65 33.15
CA ASP A 69 10.23 1.20 33.68
C ASP A 69 11.12 0.11 34.28
N LYS A 70 12.44 0.30 34.15
CA LYS A 70 13.40 -0.62 34.70
C LYS A 70 13.23 -0.74 36.24
N ALA A 71 13.25 -1.96 36.75
CA ALA A 71 13.20 -2.22 38.19
C ALA A 71 14.62 -2.11 38.78
N LEU A 72 15.07 -0.88 39.09
CA LEU A 72 16.42 -0.60 39.53
C LEU A 72 16.58 -0.67 41.07
N THR A 73 15.47 -0.76 41.80
CA THR A 73 15.49 -0.83 43.27
C THR A 73 15.71 -2.28 43.73
N PRO A 74 16.76 -2.60 44.49
CA PRO A 74 16.93 -3.93 45.04
C PRO A 74 15.77 -4.32 45.97
N LEU A 75 15.39 -5.59 45.94
CA LEU A 75 14.34 -6.10 46.80
C LEU A 75 14.83 -6.18 48.25
N THR A 76 13.96 -5.83 49.21
CA THR A 76 14.22 -6.02 50.62
C THR A 76 13.72 -7.41 51.02
N GLU A 77 14.53 -8.16 51.74
CA GLU A 77 14.19 -9.50 52.23
C GLU A 77 12.93 -9.47 53.12
N GLY A 78 11.96 -10.31 52.77
CA GLY A 78 10.70 -10.42 53.53
C GLY A 78 9.65 -9.33 53.19
N VAL A 79 9.93 -8.40 52.27
CA VAL A 79 8.99 -7.35 51.87
C VAL A 79 8.56 -7.56 50.40
N THR A 80 7.27 -7.71 50.17
CA THR A 80 6.72 -7.78 48.80
C THR A 80 6.62 -6.36 48.23
N PRO A 81 7.24 -6.08 47.07
CA PRO A 81 7.16 -4.76 46.46
C PRO A 81 5.76 -4.54 45.85
N ASP A 82 5.39 -3.28 45.69
CA ASP A 82 4.17 -2.91 44.97
C ASP A 82 4.24 -3.31 43.50
N GLY A 83 3.14 -3.86 42.97
CA GLY A 83 3.02 -4.23 41.57
C GLY A 83 2.90 -2.99 40.67
N LYS A 84 3.42 -3.07 39.44
CA LYS A 84 3.21 -2.05 38.41
C LYS A 84 1.97 -2.35 37.57
N SER A 85 1.22 -1.30 37.21
CA SER A 85 0.08 -1.41 36.28
C SER A 85 0.55 -1.37 34.84
N LEU A 86 -0.19 -2.07 33.95
CA LEU A 86 0.03 -2.00 32.52
C LEU A 86 -0.70 -0.79 31.93
N GLU A 87 0.01 0.03 31.18
CA GLU A 87 -0.58 1.12 30.42
C GLU A 87 -0.81 0.66 28.98
N VAL A 88 -2.05 0.80 28.49
CA VAL A 88 -2.47 0.37 27.17
C VAL A 88 -2.97 1.57 26.39
N ASN A 89 -2.29 1.85 25.29
CA ASN A 89 -2.73 2.85 24.30
C ASN A 89 -3.47 2.13 23.16
N THR A 90 -4.67 2.60 22.82
CA THR A 90 -5.48 2.06 21.72
C THR A 90 -5.51 3.03 20.56
N VAL A 91 -5.33 2.47 19.35
CA VAL A 91 -5.53 3.19 18.08
C VAL A 91 -6.66 2.51 17.33
N THR A 92 -7.70 3.27 16.98
CA THR A 92 -8.84 2.76 16.24
C THR A 92 -8.70 3.03 14.76
N ALA A 93 -8.98 2.02 13.93
CA ALA A 93 -9.07 2.15 12.49
C ALA A 93 -10.48 1.81 12.02
N THR A 94 -11.02 2.62 11.10
CA THR A 94 -12.38 2.44 10.54
C THR A 94 -12.26 2.13 9.06
N VAL A 95 -12.81 0.99 8.65
CA VAL A 95 -12.77 0.54 7.25
C VAL A 95 -13.70 1.39 6.39
N SER A 96 -13.17 1.86 5.26
CA SER A 96 -13.90 2.53 4.19
C SER A 96 -13.87 1.67 2.92
N GLN A 97 -14.93 1.78 2.13
CA GLN A 97 -15.02 1.08 0.84
C GLN A 97 -14.57 2.01 -0.28
N TYR A 98 -13.68 1.52 -1.13
CA TYR A 98 -13.17 2.19 -2.32
C TYR A 98 -13.58 1.37 -3.55
N GLY A 99 -13.81 2.05 -4.66
CA GLY A 99 -14.14 1.38 -5.92
C GLY A 99 -14.38 2.39 -7.02
N ASP A 100 -14.29 1.90 -8.25
CA ASP A 100 -14.56 2.68 -9.46
C ASP A 100 -15.10 1.76 -10.56
N TYR A 101 -15.70 2.33 -11.60
CA TYR A 101 -16.24 1.56 -12.71
C TYR A 101 -16.17 2.31 -14.03
N ILE A 102 -16.12 1.55 -15.12
CA ILE A 102 -16.16 2.04 -16.49
C ILE A 102 -17.46 1.55 -17.14
N THR A 103 -18.16 2.44 -17.82
CA THR A 103 -19.34 2.10 -18.61
C THR A 103 -18.96 2.01 -20.08
N LEU A 104 -19.36 0.93 -20.73
CA LEU A 104 -19.12 0.66 -22.15
C LEU A 104 -20.45 0.66 -22.91
N SER A 105 -20.46 1.20 -24.15
CA SER A 105 -21.63 1.11 -25.02
C SER A 105 -21.57 -0.14 -25.87
N ASP A 106 -22.74 -0.61 -26.28
CA ASP A 106 -22.90 -1.76 -27.19
C ASP A 106 -22.23 -1.57 -28.55
N VAL A 107 -22.30 -0.35 -29.09
CA VAL A 107 -21.65 -0.01 -30.37
C VAL A 107 -20.13 -0.09 -30.23
N LEU A 108 -19.57 0.36 -29.09
CA LEU A 108 -18.13 0.25 -28.83
C LEU A 108 -17.69 -1.21 -28.78
N GLU A 109 -18.43 -2.07 -28.07
CA GLU A 109 -18.09 -3.50 -28.00
C GLU A 109 -18.17 -4.21 -29.37
N LEU A 110 -19.08 -3.78 -30.23
CA LEU A 110 -19.25 -4.34 -31.59
C LEU A 110 -18.22 -3.82 -32.60
N THR A 111 -17.70 -2.61 -32.40
CA THR A 111 -16.80 -1.94 -33.36
C THR A 111 -15.34 -1.99 -32.97
N ALA A 112 -15.03 -2.23 -31.70
CA ALA A 112 -13.67 -2.29 -31.22
C ALA A 112 -12.96 -3.55 -31.75
N VAL A 113 -11.71 -3.38 -32.15
CA VAL A 113 -10.84 -4.47 -32.61
C VAL A 113 -10.36 -5.31 -31.44
N ASP A 114 -10.13 -4.65 -30.29
CA ASP A 114 -9.64 -5.29 -29.07
C ASP A 114 -10.80 -5.63 -28.11
N ASN A 115 -10.55 -6.57 -27.19
CA ASN A 115 -11.52 -6.89 -26.13
C ASN A 115 -11.53 -5.77 -25.08
N VAL A 116 -12.41 -4.79 -25.26
CA VAL A 116 -12.50 -3.57 -24.43
C VAL A 116 -12.77 -3.90 -22.95
N ILE A 117 -13.50 -4.99 -22.67
CA ILE A 117 -13.79 -5.42 -21.30
C ILE A 117 -12.51 -5.82 -20.58
N VAL A 118 -11.65 -6.63 -21.22
CA VAL A 118 -10.39 -7.09 -20.62
C VAL A 118 -9.42 -5.93 -20.44
N GLU A 119 -9.29 -5.05 -21.41
CA GLU A 119 -8.43 -3.87 -21.30
C GLU A 119 -8.94 -2.90 -20.21
N SER A 120 -10.26 -2.72 -20.08
CA SER A 120 -10.86 -1.95 -18.99
C SER A 120 -10.54 -2.55 -17.62
N LEU A 121 -10.55 -3.88 -17.48
CA LEU A 121 -10.16 -4.56 -16.23
C LEU A 121 -8.71 -4.33 -15.87
N LYS A 122 -7.79 -4.37 -16.82
CA LYS A 122 -6.37 -4.08 -16.58
C LYS A 122 -6.17 -2.65 -16.08
N LEU A 123 -6.83 -1.67 -16.72
CA LEU A 123 -6.76 -0.27 -16.33
C LEU A 123 -7.35 -0.05 -14.92
N LEU A 124 -8.52 -0.65 -14.64
CA LEU A 124 -9.14 -0.60 -13.32
C LEU A 124 -8.31 -1.31 -12.25
N GLY A 125 -7.63 -2.42 -12.59
CA GLY A 125 -6.72 -3.10 -11.69
C GLY A 125 -5.56 -2.20 -11.27
N ARG A 126 -4.87 -1.58 -12.23
CA ARG A 126 -3.78 -0.63 -11.96
C ARG A 126 -4.25 0.58 -11.14
N GLN A 127 -5.38 1.17 -11.52
CA GLN A 127 -6.00 2.28 -10.78
C GLN A 127 -6.33 1.86 -9.34
N GLY A 128 -6.94 0.68 -9.17
CA GLY A 128 -7.33 0.16 -7.86
C GLY A 128 -6.12 -0.06 -6.96
N GLY A 129 -5.04 -0.66 -7.48
CA GLY A 129 -3.78 -0.83 -6.76
C GLY A 129 -3.19 0.52 -6.33
N ALA A 130 -3.05 1.47 -7.26
CA ALA A 130 -2.52 2.80 -6.98
C ALA A 130 -3.40 3.59 -5.98
N THR A 131 -4.73 3.47 -6.07
CA THR A 131 -5.66 4.12 -5.13
C THR A 131 -5.47 3.60 -3.71
N LEU A 132 -5.42 2.28 -3.53
CA LEU A 132 -5.25 1.66 -2.23
C LEU A 132 -3.88 1.98 -1.62
N ASP A 133 -2.84 1.91 -2.42
CA ASP A 133 -1.47 2.28 -2.03
C ASP A 133 -1.39 3.76 -1.59
N THR A 134 -2.07 4.64 -2.33
CA THR A 134 -2.18 6.07 -2.01
C THR A 134 -2.89 6.32 -0.68
N VAL A 135 -3.96 5.57 -0.38
CA VAL A 135 -4.69 5.69 0.90
C VAL A 135 -3.77 5.33 2.07
N VAL A 136 -3.10 4.17 2.00
CA VAL A 136 -2.14 3.75 3.04
C VAL A 136 -0.99 4.74 3.16
N ARG A 137 -0.37 5.15 2.05
CA ARG A 137 0.70 6.14 2.01
C ARG A 137 0.31 7.45 2.69
N ASN A 138 -0.89 7.98 2.42
CA ASN A 138 -1.32 9.26 2.99
C ASN A 138 -1.47 9.17 4.52
N VAL A 139 -1.93 8.03 5.05
CA VAL A 139 -1.98 7.81 6.50
C VAL A 139 -0.56 7.76 7.08
N LEU A 140 0.36 7.00 6.48
CA LEU A 140 1.76 6.93 6.92
C LEU A 140 2.46 8.28 6.92
N GLN A 141 2.19 9.13 5.92
CA GLN A 141 2.77 10.46 5.78
C GLN A 141 2.12 11.53 6.69
N SER A 142 1.04 11.21 7.36
CA SER A 142 0.40 12.11 8.34
C SER A 142 1.08 12.10 9.72
N GLY A 143 2.03 11.18 9.93
CA GLY A 143 2.76 11.06 11.19
C GLY A 143 3.58 12.30 11.54
N THR A 144 3.80 12.52 12.83
CA THR A 144 4.52 13.69 13.38
C THR A 144 6.03 13.48 13.52
N ASN A 145 6.50 12.23 13.42
CA ASN A 145 7.92 11.89 13.51
C ASN A 145 8.62 12.15 12.17
N VAL A 146 8.95 13.40 11.90
CA VAL A 146 9.54 13.85 10.64
C VAL A 146 10.97 14.31 10.85
N THR A 147 11.88 13.87 9.99
CA THR A 147 13.26 14.36 9.90
C THR A 147 13.44 15.00 8.54
N TYR A 148 13.97 16.21 8.50
CA TYR A 148 14.29 16.92 7.27
C TYR A 148 15.76 16.73 6.94
N CYS A 149 16.07 16.51 5.65
CA CYS A 149 17.47 16.53 5.20
C CYS A 149 18.09 17.91 5.45
N PRO A 150 19.32 17.96 5.92
CA PRO A 150 20.04 19.23 6.08
C PRO A 150 20.29 19.88 4.72
N LYS A 151 20.44 21.19 4.70
CA LYS A 151 20.85 21.95 3.52
C LYS A 151 22.28 22.45 3.68
N PHE A 152 22.94 22.69 2.57
CA PHE A 152 24.29 23.25 2.58
C PHE A 152 24.25 24.74 2.27
N VAL A 153 24.70 25.56 3.22
CA VAL A 153 24.84 27.00 3.08
C VAL A 153 26.31 27.35 3.16
N ASN A 154 26.88 27.93 2.12
CA ASN A 154 28.31 28.26 2.03
C ASN A 154 29.24 27.06 2.33
N GLY A 155 28.87 25.86 1.91
CA GLY A 155 29.61 24.63 2.14
C GLY A 155 29.48 24.06 3.55
N MET A 156 28.67 24.68 4.44
CA MET A 156 28.38 24.16 5.78
C MET A 156 26.98 23.56 5.85
N GLU A 157 26.91 22.41 6.50
CA GLU A 157 25.65 21.74 6.77
C GLU A 157 24.80 22.55 7.77
N THR A 158 23.56 22.80 7.41
CA THR A 158 22.61 23.56 8.22
C THR A 158 21.34 22.74 8.44
N ALA A 159 20.97 22.51 9.69
CA ALA A 159 19.75 21.78 10.04
C ALA A 159 18.50 22.51 9.56
N VAL A 160 17.52 21.75 9.05
CA VAL A 160 16.22 22.24 8.58
C VAL A 160 15.14 21.73 9.53
N THR A 161 14.25 22.61 9.95
CA THR A 161 13.16 22.30 10.90
C THR A 161 11.77 22.26 10.28
N SER A 162 11.66 22.72 9.03
CA SER A 162 10.37 22.73 8.32
C SER A 162 10.55 22.47 6.83
N ARG A 163 9.53 21.92 6.20
CA ARG A 163 9.53 21.61 4.76
C ARG A 163 9.76 22.86 3.90
N ALA A 164 9.22 24.00 4.31
CA ALA A 164 9.33 25.27 3.56
C ALA A 164 10.78 25.80 3.48
N ASN A 165 11.66 25.36 4.38
CA ASN A 165 13.05 25.82 4.45
C ASN A 165 14.04 24.91 3.71
N LEU A 166 13.56 23.86 3.07
CA LEU A 166 14.36 22.98 2.21
C LEU A 166 14.79 23.74 0.94
N ASP A 167 15.88 23.33 0.34
CA ASP A 167 16.34 23.82 -0.96
C ASP A 167 16.88 22.66 -1.83
N THR A 168 17.43 22.98 -2.98
CA THR A 168 17.95 21.99 -3.93
C THR A 168 19.19 21.23 -3.43
N THR A 169 19.82 21.69 -2.35
CA THR A 169 20.97 21.02 -1.74
C THR A 169 20.59 20.01 -0.68
N ALA A 170 19.33 20.03 -0.22
CA ALA A 170 18.80 19.15 0.79
C ALA A 170 18.42 17.78 0.20
N GLN A 171 19.43 16.97 -0.09
CA GLN A 171 19.30 15.64 -0.69
C GLN A 171 19.40 14.53 0.37
N LEU A 172 18.84 13.36 0.09
CA LEU A 172 19.03 12.19 0.93
C LEU A 172 20.40 11.59 0.70
N THR A 173 21.24 11.61 1.73
CA THR A 173 22.61 11.04 1.73
C THR A 173 22.67 9.84 2.67
N VAL A 174 23.74 9.03 2.56
CA VAL A 174 23.98 7.89 3.45
C VAL A 174 24.11 8.35 4.90
N ASP A 175 24.71 9.51 5.17
CA ASP A 175 24.80 10.06 6.52
C ASP A 175 23.41 10.34 7.12
N VAL A 176 22.50 10.95 6.37
CA VAL A 176 21.10 11.17 6.81
C VAL A 176 20.41 9.84 7.09
N VAL A 177 20.62 8.81 6.27
CA VAL A 177 20.08 7.46 6.53
C VAL A 177 20.61 6.90 7.84
N GLN A 178 21.92 7.02 8.11
CA GLN A 178 22.54 6.58 9.37
C GLN A 178 21.97 7.33 10.57
N GLN A 179 21.75 8.65 10.46
CA GLN A 179 21.12 9.45 11.50
C GLN A 179 19.69 8.99 11.81
N VAL A 180 18.88 8.71 10.77
CA VAL A 180 17.50 8.19 10.95
C VAL A 180 17.53 6.82 11.62
N VAL A 181 18.41 5.92 11.18
CA VAL A 181 18.57 4.59 11.78
C VAL A 181 19.02 4.70 13.25
N ALA A 182 19.92 5.61 13.58
CA ALA A 182 20.34 5.86 14.96
C ALA A 182 19.16 6.32 15.83
N LYS A 183 18.29 7.20 15.31
CA LYS A 183 17.06 7.63 16.01
C LYS A 183 16.10 6.47 16.25
N LEU A 184 15.87 5.61 15.23
CA LEU A 184 14.99 4.45 15.36
C LEU A 184 15.52 3.46 16.40
N ARG A 185 16.84 3.19 16.39
CA ARG A 185 17.49 2.32 17.38
C ARG A 185 17.46 2.91 18.79
N ALA A 186 17.65 4.23 18.93
CA ALA A 186 17.54 4.91 20.22
C ALA A 186 16.13 4.82 20.82
N GLN A 187 15.11 4.74 19.97
CA GLN A 187 13.71 4.50 20.37
C GLN A 187 13.39 3.02 20.57
N ASN A 188 14.35 2.12 20.44
CA ASN A 188 14.17 0.66 20.49
C ASN A 188 13.14 0.15 19.47
N ALA A 189 13.04 0.77 18.29
CA ALA A 189 12.15 0.32 17.25
C ALA A 189 12.59 -1.07 16.72
N PRO A 190 11.70 -2.07 16.71
CA PRO A 190 12.03 -3.40 16.19
C PRO A 190 12.25 -3.36 14.68
N THR A 191 13.07 -4.28 14.18
CA THR A 191 13.42 -4.41 12.77
C THR A 191 12.56 -5.46 12.08
N ILE A 192 12.28 -5.30 10.79
CA ILE A 192 11.63 -6.28 9.94
C ILE A 192 12.71 -7.22 9.38
N ASN A 193 12.71 -8.49 9.76
CA ASN A 193 13.71 -9.48 9.34
C ASN A 193 15.18 -9.01 9.56
N GLY A 194 15.43 -8.32 10.67
CA GLY A 194 16.77 -7.82 11.01
C GLY A 194 17.18 -6.50 10.37
N LYS A 195 16.30 -5.87 9.57
CA LYS A 195 16.56 -4.62 8.84
C LYS A 195 15.38 -3.67 8.95
N TYR A 196 15.63 -2.37 8.79
CA TYR A 196 14.57 -1.40 8.53
C TYR A 196 14.24 -1.38 7.05
N VAL A 197 13.05 -0.92 6.70
CA VAL A 197 12.63 -0.76 5.31
C VAL A 197 12.43 0.73 5.02
N ALA A 198 13.02 1.21 3.92
CA ALA A 198 12.78 2.56 3.43
C ALA A 198 12.04 2.51 2.09
N ILE A 199 10.92 3.23 2.00
CA ILE A 199 10.16 3.41 0.76
C ILE A 199 10.51 4.78 0.20
N ILE A 200 11.08 4.81 -1.01
CA ILE A 200 11.62 6.03 -1.64
C ILE A 200 11.10 6.21 -3.06
N HIS A 201 11.09 7.48 -3.50
CA HIS A 201 10.80 7.82 -4.89
C HIS A 201 12.02 7.55 -5.79
N PRO A 202 11.86 7.18 -7.09
CA PRO A 202 12.98 6.94 -8.00
C PRO A 202 13.97 8.11 -8.12
N TYR A 203 13.53 9.36 -8.01
CA TYR A 203 14.45 10.52 -8.01
C TYR A 203 15.30 10.58 -6.75
N VAL A 204 14.74 10.24 -5.59
CA VAL A 204 15.51 10.16 -4.33
C VAL A 204 16.50 8.99 -4.38
N ALA A 205 16.10 7.88 -4.99
CA ALA A 205 17.00 6.76 -5.25
C ALA A 205 18.19 7.15 -6.13
N TYR A 206 17.95 7.94 -7.18
CA TYR A 206 19.00 8.46 -8.04
C TYR A 206 19.99 9.34 -7.27
N ASP A 207 19.51 10.24 -6.40
CA ASP A 207 20.36 11.09 -5.57
C ASP A 207 21.21 10.25 -4.60
N LEU A 208 20.59 9.27 -3.92
CA LEU A 208 21.26 8.39 -2.98
C LEU A 208 22.34 7.52 -3.65
N MET A 209 22.09 6.99 -4.86
CA MET A 209 23.05 6.19 -5.59
C MET A 209 24.27 6.98 -6.10
N ARG A 210 24.17 8.30 -6.14
CA ARG A 210 25.31 9.19 -6.51
C ARG A 210 26.17 9.57 -5.31
N ASP A 211 25.74 9.27 -4.10
CA ASP A 211 26.51 9.54 -2.90
C ASP A 211 27.83 8.70 -2.93
N PRO A 212 29.00 9.33 -2.74
CA PRO A 212 30.28 8.62 -2.68
C PRO A 212 30.29 7.48 -1.65
N GLU A 213 29.67 7.66 -0.49
CA GLU A 213 29.60 6.63 0.55
C GLU A 213 28.77 5.43 0.10
N TRP A 214 27.70 5.67 -0.66
CA TRP A 214 26.91 4.60 -1.28
C TRP A 214 27.75 3.79 -2.26
N ILE A 215 28.45 4.49 -3.14
CA ILE A 215 29.31 3.86 -4.16
C ILE A 215 30.40 3.04 -3.50
N ASP A 216 31.04 3.55 -2.46
CA ASP A 216 32.11 2.85 -1.74
C ASP A 216 31.57 1.62 -0.98
N ALA A 217 30.42 1.71 -0.35
CA ALA A 217 29.78 0.57 0.32
C ALA A 217 29.45 -0.57 -0.66
N HIS A 218 29.06 -0.24 -1.89
CA HIS A 218 28.67 -1.23 -2.90
C HIS A 218 29.83 -1.77 -3.76
N LYS A 219 31.00 -1.14 -3.75
CA LYS A 219 32.20 -1.67 -4.43
C LYS A 219 32.61 -3.06 -3.92
N TYR A 220 32.32 -3.35 -2.66
CA TYR A 220 32.67 -4.62 -2.02
C TYR A 220 31.50 -5.60 -1.91
N ALA A 221 30.28 -5.17 -2.22
CA ALA A 221 29.10 -6.03 -2.26
C ALA A 221 29.04 -6.82 -3.59
N GLN A 222 28.59 -8.06 -3.52
CA GLN A 222 28.44 -8.87 -4.74
C GLN A 222 27.41 -8.24 -5.69
N PRO A 223 27.66 -8.21 -7.02
CA PRO A 223 26.82 -7.48 -7.98
C PRO A 223 25.44 -8.10 -8.28
N VAL A 224 25.00 -9.10 -7.51
CA VAL A 224 23.76 -9.84 -7.74
C VAL A 224 22.51 -8.96 -7.60
N ASN A 225 22.56 -7.93 -6.77
CA ASN A 225 21.39 -7.09 -6.48
C ASN A 225 21.11 -6.00 -7.51
N LEU A 226 22.01 -5.77 -8.45
CA LEU A 226 21.86 -4.69 -9.46
C LEU A 226 20.83 -5.03 -10.56
N TYR A 227 20.46 -6.30 -10.71
CA TYR A 227 19.63 -6.77 -11.83
C TYR A 227 18.15 -6.91 -11.50
N GLU A 228 17.75 -6.89 -10.22
CA GLU A 228 16.37 -7.13 -9.80
C GLU A 228 15.57 -5.88 -9.42
N GLY A 229 16.07 -4.67 -9.69
CA GLY A 229 15.39 -3.42 -9.36
C GLY A 229 15.38 -3.06 -7.87
N GLU A 230 15.98 -3.87 -7.00
CA GLU A 230 16.32 -3.48 -5.64
C GLU A 230 17.53 -2.54 -5.68
N ILE A 231 17.40 -1.38 -5.05
CA ILE A 231 18.47 -0.37 -5.01
C ILE A 231 19.66 -0.85 -4.18
N GLY A 232 19.44 -1.83 -3.29
CA GLY A 232 20.42 -2.35 -2.36
C GLY A 232 20.15 -2.01 -0.90
N GLU A 233 21.15 -2.21 -0.06
CA GLU A 233 21.06 -2.04 1.39
C GLU A 233 22.23 -1.23 1.89
N VAL A 234 21.95 -0.21 2.72
CA VAL A 234 22.99 0.56 3.42
C VAL A 234 22.55 0.83 4.86
N ALA A 235 23.48 0.80 5.78
CA ALA A 235 23.28 1.06 7.22
C ALA A 235 22.19 0.18 7.91
N GLY A 236 21.91 -1.01 7.36
CA GLY A 236 20.87 -1.89 7.87
C GLY A 236 19.45 -1.48 7.44
N VAL A 237 19.34 -0.72 6.35
CA VAL A 237 18.08 -0.32 5.71
C VAL A 237 18.00 -0.95 4.32
N ARG A 238 16.88 -1.61 4.03
CA ARG A 238 16.52 -2.09 2.70
C ARG A 238 15.68 -1.03 2.00
N PHE A 239 16.09 -0.65 0.80
CA PHE A 239 15.40 0.37 0.01
C PHE A 239 14.47 -0.26 -1.01
N VAL A 240 13.21 0.20 -0.99
CA VAL A 240 12.17 -0.17 -1.96
C VAL A 240 11.74 1.10 -2.68
N GLN A 241 11.82 1.11 -4.00
CA GLN A 241 11.40 2.26 -4.78
C GLN A 241 9.98 2.12 -5.29
N THR A 242 9.23 3.22 -5.28
CA THR A 242 7.90 3.30 -5.89
C THR A 242 7.67 4.69 -6.47
N THR A 243 7.00 4.75 -7.61
CA THR A 243 6.54 6.00 -8.21
C THR A 243 5.41 6.65 -7.40
N GLU A 244 4.73 5.86 -6.57
CA GLU A 244 3.64 6.31 -5.70
C GLU A 244 4.12 6.93 -4.38
N ALA A 245 5.44 7.06 -4.15
CA ALA A 245 5.96 7.77 -2.99
C ALA A 245 5.46 9.21 -2.96
N LYS A 246 5.19 9.74 -1.75
CA LYS A 246 4.55 11.06 -1.59
C LYS A 246 5.43 12.18 -2.13
N ILE A 247 4.86 12.97 -3.03
CA ILE A 247 5.43 14.22 -3.51
C ILE A 247 4.62 15.37 -2.93
N TYR A 248 5.29 16.30 -2.28
CA TYR A 248 4.70 17.51 -1.75
C TYR A 248 5.00 18.68 -2.67
N THR A 249 3.95 19.37 -3.09
CA THR A 249 4.00 20.56 -3.95
C THR A 249 3.07 21.64 -3.41
N GLY A 250 3.31 22.90 -3.73
CA GLY A 250 2.42 24.00 -3.36
C GLY A 250 2.71 24.59 -1.98
N SER A 251 1.66 25.00 -1.24
CA SER A 251 1.80 25.70 0.06
C SER A 251 2.53 24.83 1.08
N GLY A 252 3.53 25.41 1.76
CA GLY A 252 4.37 24.70 2.73
C GLY A 252 5.59 23.99 2.14
N CYS A 253 5.83 24.14 0.82
CA CYS A 253 7.07 23.75 0.15
C CYS A 253 7.80 24.98 -0.38
N PRO A 254 9.12 24.90 -0.63
CA PRO A 254 9.84 25.96 -1.30
C PRO A 254 9.24 26.26 -2.68
N SER A 255 9.25 27.52 -3.10
CA SER A 255 8.68 27.93 -4.38
C SER A 255 9.36 27.22 -5.55
N GLY A 256 8.58 26.53 -6.38
CA GLY A 256 9.08 25.85 -7.58
C GLY A 256 9.81 24.53 -7.32
N LEU A 257 9.87 24.04 -6.08
CA LEU A 257 10.49 22.75 -5.73
C LEU A 257 9.45 21.71 -5.30
N ALA A 258 9.65 20.48 -5.76
CA ALA A 258 8.94 19.31 -5.26
C ALA A 258 9.75 18.68 -4.12
N VAL A 259 9.11 18.41 -2.98
CA VAL A 259 9.72 17.74 -1.84
C VAL A 259 9.22 16.32 -1.77
N PHE A 260 10.14 15.37 -1.73
CA PHE A 260 9.83 13.95 -1.70
C PHE A 260 9.76 13.43 -0.26
N GLY A 261 8.71 12.67 0.05
CA GLY A 261 8.55 12.01 1.33
C GLY A 261 9.11 10.60 1.29
N THR A 262 10.15 10.35 2.07
CA THR A 262 10.73 9.01 2.28
C THR A 262 10.20 8.44 3.58
N LEU A 263 9.74 7.19 3.57
CA LEU A 263 9.26 6.49 4.75
C LEU A 263 10.33 5.51 5.24
N PHE A 264 10.66 5.56 6.54
CA PHE A 264 11.49 4.57 7.21
C PHE A 264 10.62 3.78 8.19
N LEU A 265 10.53 2.47 7.99
CA LEU A 265 9.60 1.59 8.69
C LEU A 265 10.36 0.53 9.50
N GLY A 266 9.95 0.36 10.76
CA GLY A 266 10.28 -0.79 11.59
C GLY A 266 9.10 -1.77 11.67
N ASP A 267 9.29 -2.89 12.35
CA ASP A 267 8.22 -3.86 12.57
C ASP A 267 7.11 -3.25 13.45
N GLY A 268 5.85 -3.51 13.04
CA GLY A 268 4.70 -2.97 13.75
C GLY A 268 4.56 -1.44 13.71
N ALA A 269 5.21 -0.75 12.76
CA ALA A 269 5.13 0.71 12.63
C ALA A 269 3.71 1.19 12.34
N TYR A 270 2.92 0.42 11.63
CA TYR A 270 1.51 0.70 11.32
C TYR A 270 0.71 -0.60 11.20
N GLY A 271 -0.61 -0.47 11.21
CA GLY A 271 -1.51 -1.59 10.98
C GLY A 271 -2.42 -1.32 9.80
N THR A 272 -2.69 -2.35 9.01
CA THR A 272 -3.72 -2.33 7.98
C THR A 272 -4.79 -3.36 8.29
N THR A 273 -6.02 -3.05 7.95
CA THR A 273 -7.16 -3.93 8.20
C THR A 273 -8.08 -3.98 6.99
N GLU A 274 -8.61 -5.15 6.76
CA GLU A 274 -9.67 -5.41 5.80
C GLU A 274 -10.78 -6.25 6.45
N ILE A 275 -11.96 -6.23 5.89
CA ILE A 275 -13.05 -7.11 6.35
C ILE A 275 -12.87 -8.47 5.67
N THR A 276 -12.94 -9.55 6.41
CA THR A 276 -12.87 -10.91 5.85
C THR A 276 -13.97 -11.10 4.79
N GLY A 277 -13.57 -11.43 3.57
CA GLY A 277 -14.44 -11.46 2.39
C GLY A 277 -14.64 -10.11 1.69
N GLY A 278 -14.03 -9.02 2.20
CA GLY A 278 -14.04 -7.67 1.58
C GLY A 278 -12.80 -7.39 0.73
N GLY A 279 -12.09 -8.41 0.26
CA GLY A 279 -11.00 -8.26 -0.68
C GLY A 279 -11.43 -7.58 -1.99
N MET A 280 -10.47 -7.35 -2.89
CA MET A 280 -10.78 -6.73 -4.18
C MET A 280 -11.70 -7.64 -4.99
N GLN A 281 -12.89 -7.13 -5.33
CA GLN A 281 -13.92 -7.87 -6.07
C GLN A 281 -14.17 -7.18 -7.40
N THR A 282 -14.22 -7.97 -8.46
CA THR A 282 -14.60 -7.52 -9.80
C THR A 282 -16.11 -7.59 -9.95
N ILE A 283 -16.70 -6.55 -10.50
CA ILE A 283 -18.12 -6.45 -10.80
C ILE A 283 -18.25 -6.22 -12.30
N VAL A 284 -18.71 -7.22 -13.03
CA VAL A 284 -19.01 -7.09 -14.47
C VAL A 284 -20.50 -7.22 -14.66
N LYS A 285 -21.11 -6.17 -15.18
CA LYS A 285 -22.52 -6.16 -15.56
C LYS A 285 -22.62 -6.14 -17.07
N GLN A 286 -23.13 -7.21 -17.63
CA GLN A 286 -23.36 -7.35 -19.06
C GLN A 286 -24.58 -6.56 -19.52
N LYS A 287 -24.74 -6.40 -20.84
CA LYS A 287 -25.95 -5.86 -21.46
C LYS A 287 -27.18 -6.61 -20.95
N GLY A 288 -28.26 -5.91 -20.71
CA GLY A 288 -29.50 -6.47 -20.17
C GLY A 288 -29.54 -6.56 -18.63
N SER A 289 -28.43 -6.35 -17.93
CA SER A 289 -28.40 -6.36 -16.46
C SER A 289 -28.86 -5.05 -15.82
N GLY A 290 -29.05 -3.98 -16.59
CA GLY A 290 -29.38 -2.65 -16.12
C GLY A 290 -30.85 -2.45 -15.74
N GLY A 291 -31.74 -3.36 -16.10
CA GLY A 291 -33.18 -3.27 -15.86
C GLY A 291 -33.77 -1.96 -16.36
N THR A 292 -34.62 -1.31 -15.55
CA THR A 292 -35.30 -0.06 -15.93
C THR A 292 -34.37 1.15 -16.09
N SER A 293 -33.12 1.07 -15.64
CA SER A 293 -32.14 2.15 -15.82
C SER A 293 -31.48 2.15 -17.19
N ASP A 294 -31.58 1.05 -17.93
CA ASP A 294 -31.12 0.90 -19.31
C ASP A 294 -32.13 0.10 -20.15
N PRO A 295 -33.29 0.73 -20.52
CA PRO A 295 -34.40 0.05 -21.16
C PRO A 295 -34.11 -0.48 -22.57
N LEU A 296 -33.03 -0.02 -23.20
CA LEU A 296 -32.60 -0.44 -24.55
C LEU A 296 -31.40 -1.38 -24.51
N ASP A 297 -30.92 -1.78 -23.30
CA ASP A 297 -29.80 -2.69 -23.11
C ASP A 297 -28.52 -2.28 -23.85
N GLN A 298 -28.25 -0.97 -23.88
CA GLN A 298 -27.14 -0.38 -24.64
C GLN A 298 -25.85 -0.23 -23.83
N ARG A 299 -25.84 -0.58 -22.53
CA ARG A 299 -24.71 -0.39 -21.64
C ARG A 299 -24.26 -1.68 -20.95
N SER A 300 -22.97 -1.87 -20.91
CA SER A 300 -22.29 -2.79 -20.00
C SER A 300 -21.41 -2.00 -19.03
N SER A 301 -21.08 -2.54 -17.89
CA SER A 301 -20.18 -1.89 -16.95
C SER A 301 -19.23 -2.88 -16.29
N VAL A 302 -18.00 -2.41 -16.09
CA VAL A 302 -16.94 -3.14 -15.42
C VAL A 302 -16.43 -2.28 -14.29
N GLY A 303 -16.31 -2.83 -13.10
CA GLY A 303 -15.85 -2.09 -11.92
C GLY A 303 -15.18 -2.98 -10.89
N TYR A 304 -14.59 -2.36 -9.88
CA TYR A 304 -14.06 -3.03 -8.71
C TYR A 304 -14.52 -2.38 -7.41
N THR A 305 -14.51 -3.13 -6.34
CA THR A 305 -14.71 -2.62 -4.98
C THR A 305 -13.74 -3.31 -4.02
N ARG A 306 -13.25 -2.57 -3.03
CA ARG A 306 -12.45 -3.10 -1.90
C ARG A 306 -12.72 -2.30 -0.63
N ALA A 307 -12.73 -2.98 0.52
CA ALA A 307 -12.85 -2.40 1.83
C ALA A 307 -11.49 -2.45 2.54
N LEU A 308 -10.95 -1.27 2.92
CA LEU A 308 -9.62 -1.13 3.53
C LEU A 308 -9.61 0.01 4.57
N ALA A 309 -8.76 -0.14 5.61
CA ALA A 309 -8.30 0.95 6.46
C ALA A 309 -6.81 0.76 6.82
N ALA A 310 -6.15 1.87 7.09
CA ALA A 310 -4.76 1.93 7.58
C ALA A 310 -4.67 2.87 8.77
#